data_a8c5ca62420a88677a847cdb7b4340ed
#
_entry.id   a8c5ca62420a88677a847cdb7b4340ed
#
_cell.length_a   1.000
_cell.length_b   1.000
_cell.length_c   1.000
_cell.angle_alpha   90.00
_cell.angle_beta   90.00
_cell.angle_gamma   90.00
#
_symmetry.space_group_name_H-M   'P 1'
#
loop_
_entity.id
_entity.type
_entity.pdbx_description
1 polymer ?
#
loop_
_entity_poly.entity_id
_entity_poly.type
_entity_poly.pdbx_seq_one_letter_code
_entity_poly.pdbx_strand_id
1 'polypeptide(L)'
;MSSTFSDSTSEPNAPITPAVDDDTCVAAAPLDFSGASLFFPENFAGSTLRTDAPIGSPQSAAEAAALSDALCAKISPISFGDRVFLLPSESDAWRVAVEMVRRYHRLVGRAKRRRFIVCVGPADATASLPPGFEGDDEIVTLRTDDHAALQAEVDVRTAAILIAPVRTQAGFEVVSGSVLARLRETADEYGLILAFDETFCGLGRSGMLWAHEWTGVTPDLMVARHSPADAPPLAALVVTQRLARGALGGSALAEGDALLAGHALIDALSTPGFQERVQNRSWYLEDQLSALFYRRRAAFTALDGLGLMQALTLAGDAEPMRAKLAAHGLLTRAMGSVLGLFPPLTVEESDIDAAVSCIEMVCAQEER
;
A
#
# COMPACT_ATOMS: atom_id res chain seq x y z
N MET A 1 56.30 -77.91 -10.20
CA MET A 1 55.38 -79.01 -10.16
C MET A 1 54.03 -78.45 -9.72
N SER A 2 53.15 -78.55 -10.61
CA SER A 2 51.71 -78.32 -10.58
C SER A 2 51.13 -77.32 -9.61
N SER A 3 50.78 -76.18 -10.15
CA SER A 3 49.88 -75.11 -9.60
C SER A 3 48.46 -75.40 -10.07
N THR A 4 47.49 -75.46 -9.18
CA THR A 4 46.08 -75.43 -9.52
C THR A 4 45.53 -74.04 -9.28
N PHE A 5 45.06 -73.43 -10.37
CA PHE A 5 44.22 -72.24 -10.35
C PHE A 5 42.82 -72.61 -9.85
N SER A 6 42.29 -71.84 -8.92
CA SER A 6 40.87 -71.80 -8.59
C SER A 6 40.27 -70.47 -9.01
N ASP A 7 39.33 -70.58 -9.92
CA ASP A 7 38.53 -69.53 -10.51
C ASP A 7 37.48 -69.08 -9.47
N SER A 8 37.45 -67.79 -9.14
CA SER A 8 36.38 -67.18 -8.33
C SER A 8 35.63 -66.17 -9.18
N THR A 9 34.48 -66.56 -9.66
CA THR A 9 33.51 -65.72 -10.34
C THR A 9 32.96 -64.66 -9.40
N SER A 10 33.25 -63.38 -9.68
CA SER A 10 32.70 -62.23 -9.04
C SER A 10 31.32 -61.91 -9.63
N GLU A 11 30.29 -61.88 -8.77
CA GLU A 11 28.96 -61.37 -9.07
C GLU A 11 28.98 -59.87 -9.33
N PRO A 12 28.12 -59.35 -10.24
CA PRO A 12 28.09 -57.93 -10.53
C PRO A 12 27.37 -57.15 -9.42
N ASN A 13 28.01 -56.12 -8.95
CA ASN A 13 27.51 -55.12 -7.99
C ASN A 13 26.17 -54.50 -8.47
N ALA A 14 25.12 -54.66 -7.66
CA ALA A 14 23.87 -53.93 -7.84
C ALA A 14 24.09 -52.44 -7.56
N PRO A 15 23.42 -51.51 -8.28
CA PRO A 15 23.56 -50.08 -8.05
C PRO A 15 22.92 -49.72 -6.71
N ILE A 16 23.70 -49.05 -5.84
CA ILE A 16 23.21 -48.45 -4.60
C ILE A 16 22.39 -47.23 -5.02
N THR A 17 21.09 -47.33 -4.98
CA THR A 17 20.16 -46.20 -4.98
C THR A 17 20.33 -45.48 -3.66
N PRO A 18 20.65 -44.16 -3.67
CA PRO A 18 20.60 -43.39 -2.43
C PRO A 18 19.13 -43.30 -1.96
N ALA A 19 18.88 -43.69 -0.73
CA ALA A 19 17.62 -43.42 -0.07
C ALA A 19 17.43 -41.91 -0.02
N VAL A 20 16.41 -41.41 -0.74
CA VAL A 20 15.91 -40.06 -0.57
C VAL A 20 15.17 -40.05 0.75
N ASP A 21 15.77 -39.46 1.78
CA ASP A 21 15.08 -39.14 3.03
C ASP A 21 13.97 -38.14 2.72
N ASP A 22 12.75 -38.63 2.75
CA ASP A 22 11.51 -37.94 2.41
C ASP A 22 10.91 -37.33 3.70
N ASP A 23 11.69 -36.55 4.44
CA ASP A 23 11.17 -35.88 5.66
C ASP A 23 11.89 -34.57 6.04
N THR A 24 12.10 -33.66 5.06
CA THR A 24 12.26 -32.24 5.34
C THR A 24 11.71 -31.42 4.20
N CYS A 25 10.41 -31.51 3.96
CA CYS A 25 9.70 -30.48 3.23
C CYS A 25 9.62 -29.26 4.15
N VAL A 26 10.65 -28.42 4.13
CA VAL A 26 10.53 -27.06 4.65
C VAL A 26 9.48 -26.42 3.76
N ALA A 27 8.28 -26.25 4.30
CA ALA A 27 7.20 -25.59 3.59
C ALA A 27 7.73 -24.24 3.14
N ALA A 28 7.77 -24.02 1.83
CA ALA A 28 8.17 -22.73 1.27
C ALA A 28 7.29 -21.66 1.92
N ALA A 29 7.88 -20.53 2.30
CA ALA A 29 7.13 -19.42 2.87
C ALA A 29 5.98 -19.05 1.92
N PRO A 30 4.78 -18.77 2.44
CA PRO A 30 3.64 -18.44 1.59
C PRO A 30 3.92 -17.16 0.80
N LEU A 31 3.45 -17.13 -0.46
CA LEU A 31 3.48 -15.93 -1.28
C LEU A 31 2.45 -14.94 -0.75
N ASP A 32 2.89 -13.80 -0.22
CA ASP A 32 2.00 -12.78 0.35
C ASP A 32 1.59 -11.71 -0.68
N PHE A 33 0.41 -11.89 -1.24
CA PHE A 33 -0.29 -10.95 -2.12
C PHE A 33 -1.51 -10.31 -1.43
N SER A 34 -1.62 -10.41 -0.09
CA SER A 34 -2.74 -9.84 0.68
C SER A 34 -2.65 -8.32 0.86
N GLY A 35 -1.46 -7.76 0.65
CA GLY A 35 -1.16 -6.37 0.96
C GLY A 35 -0.86 -6.12 2.45
N ALA A 36 -0.75 -7.18 3.27
CA ALA A 36 -0.30 -7.07 4.66
C ALA A 36 1.16 -6.59 4.71
N SER A 37 2.03 -7.18 3.89
CA SER A 37 3.40 -6.71 3.65
C SER A 37 3.40 -5.62 2.57
N LEU A 38 3.11 -4.38 2.97
CA LEU A 38 2.93 -3.29 2.01
C LEU A 38 4.19 -2.96 1.22
N PHE A 39 5.38 -3.23 1.77
CA PHE A 39 6.62 -2.74 1.19
C PHE A 39 7.70 -3.80 0.97
N PHE A 40 7.86 -4.76 1.89
CA PHE A 40 8.96 -5.73 1.79
C PHE A 40 8.54 -7.07 2.41
N PRO A 41 8.98 -8.22 1.86
CA PRO A 41 8.84 -9.49 2.55
C PRO A 41 9.61 -9.46 3.88
N GLU A 42 9.16 -10.23 4.87
CA GLU A 42 9.74 -10.31 6.23
C GLU A 42 11.27 -10.46 6.25
N ASN A 43 11.84 -11.07 5.21
CA ASN A 43 13.28 -11.28 5.06
C ASN A 43 14.04 -10.02 4.63
N PHE A 44 13.39 -8.94 4.22
CA PHE A 44 14.08 -7.72 3.78
C PHE A 44 14.65 -6.91 4.95
N ALA A 45 13.98 -6.91 6.09
CA ALA A 45 14.48 -6.24 7.30
C ALA A 45 15.82 -6.80 7.82
N GLY A 46 16.17 -8.04 7.45
CA GLY A 46 17.36 -8.73 7.94
C GLY A 46 18.60 -8.69 7.04
N SER A 47 18.47 -8.50 5.72
CA SER A 47 19.59 -8.77 4.80
C SER A 47 20.19 -7.57 4.08
N THR A 48 19.48 -6.48 3.88
CA THR A 48 19.97 -5.34 3.07
C THR A 48 19.88 -3.98 3.75
N LEU A 49 19.14 -3.85 4.84
CA LEU A 49 19.08 -2.60 5.63
C LEU A 49 20.16 -2.54 6.73
N ARG A 50 21.22 -3.33 6.61
CA ARG A 50 22.45 -3.06 7.35
C ARG A 50 23.08 -1.82 6.74
N THR A 51 22.66 -0.65 7.17
CA THR A 51 23.56 0.50 7.17
C THR A 51 24.82 0.05 7.92
N ASP A 52 26.01 0.30 7.36
CA ASP A 52 27.30 -0.08 7.94
C ASP A 52 27.60 0.53 9.33
N ALA A 53 26.62 1.18 9.96
CA ALA A 53 26.61 1.54 11.35
C ALA A 53 25.27 1.12 11.97
N PRO A 54 25.27 0.38 13.10
CA PRO A 54 24.07 0.23 13.91
C PRO A 54 23.73 1.61 14.49
N ILE A 55 22.81 2.33 13.83
CA ILE A 55 22.17 3.48 14.46
C ILE A 55 21.31 2.85 15.55
N GLY A 56 21.81 2.88 16.80
CA GLY A 56 21.02 2.42 17.95
C GLY A 56 19.76 3.27 18.08
N SER A 57 18.70 2.70 18.63
CA SER A 57 17.48 3.46 18.95
C SER A 57 17.85 4.74 19.70
N PRO A 58 17.25 5.89 19.37
CA PRO A 58 17.60 7.16 19.98
C PRO A 58 17.45 7.09 21.50
N GLN A 59 18.50 7.48 22.21
CA GLN A 59 18.59 7.40 23.66
C GLN A 59 17.99 8.64 24.34
N SER A 60 17.63 9.67 23.55
CA SER A 60 17.08 10.92 24.05
C SER A 60 16.02 11.50 23.12
N ALA A 61 15.14 12.34 23.67
CA ALA A 61 14.15 13.08 22.88
C ALA A 61 14.80 14.01 21.84
N ALA A 62 16.01 14.52 22.13
CA ALA A 62 16.74 15.36 21.18
C ALA A 62 17.25 14.56 19.98
N GLU A 63 17.74 13.35 20.21
CA GLU A 63 18.15 12.43 19.13
C GLU A 63 16.96 12.00 18.28
N ALA A 64 15.83 11.66 18.91
CA ALA A 64 14.61 11.33 18.19
C ALA A 64 14.11 12.51 17.34
N ALA A 65 14.17 13.73 17.84
CA ALA A 65 13.81 14.92 17.09
C ALA A 65 14.74 15.14 15.89
N ALA A 66 16.06 15.00 16.07
CA ALA A 66 17.03 15.14 14.98
C ALA A 66 16.83 14.07 13.91
N LEU A 67 16.52 12.83 14.31
CA LEU A 67 16.20 11.74 13.38
C LEU A 67 14.90 12.03 12.61
N SER A 68 13.88 12.54 13.30
CA SER A 68 12.62 12.97 12.66
C SER A 68 12.84 14.09 11.64
N ASP A 69 13.63 15.12 12.00
CA ASP A 69 13.94 16.24 11.10
C ASP A 69 14.71 15.75 9.85
N ALA A 70 15.67 14.84 10.05
CA ALA A 70 16.42 14.25 8.95
C ALA A 70 15.52 13.42 8.02
N LEU A 71 14.55 12.66 8.54
CA LEU A 71 13.59 11.91 7.72
C LEU A 71 12.64 12.85 6.97
N CYS A 72 12.13 13.90 7.61
CA CYS A 72 11.33 14.94 6.94
C CYS A 72 12.10 15.59 5.80
N ALA A 73 13.40 15.87 5.99
CA ALA A 73 14.26 16.44 4.95
C ALA A 73 14.49 15.50 3.76
N LYS A 74 14.40 14.18 3.92
CA LYS A 74 14.43 13.19 2.83
C LYS A 74 13.09 13.12 2.08
N ILE A 75 11.96 13.21 2.79
CA ILE A 75 10.62 13.06 2.19
C ILE A 75 10.20 14.32 1.41
N SER A 76 10.49 15.52 1.94
CA SER A 76 10.03 16.77 1.32
C SER A 76 10.43 16.91 -0.15
N PRO A 77 11.69 16.69 -0.58
CA PRO A 77 12.08 16.86 -1.99
C PRO A 77 11.53 15.80 -2.95
N ILE A 78 11.05 14.67 -2.44
CA ILE A 78 10.44 13.59 -3.23
C ILE A 78 8.91 13.59 -3.14
N SER A 79 8.31 14.67 -2.65
CA SER A 79 6.86 14.87 -2.56
C SER A 79 6.48 16.28 -3.04
N PHE A 80 5.17 16.55 -3.14
CA PHE A 80 4.69 17.90 -3.48
C PHE A 80 4.80 18.89 -2.32
N GLY A 81 4.99 18.40 -1.09
CA GLY A 81 4.81 19.19 0.11
C GLY A 81 6.07 19.91 0.58
N ASP A 82 5.88 21.16 0.99
CA ASP A 82 6.95 21.99 1.56
C ASP A 82 7.28 21.61 3.01
N ARG A 83 6.35 20.93 3.68
CA ARG A 83 6.46 20.49 5.08
C ARG A 83 5.96 19.08 5.28
N VAL A 84 6.69 18.33 6.08
CA VAL A 84 6.37 16.96 6.48
C VAL A 84 6.30 16.89 7.99
N PHE A 85 5.31 16.19 8.51
CA PHE A 85 5.15 15.87 9.92
C PHE A 85 5.05 14.36 10.07
N LEU A 86 5.84 13.80 10.97
CA LEU A 86 5.87 12.36 11.24
C LEU A 86 5.07 12.07 12.51
N LEU A 87 4.10 11.20 12.40
CA LEU A 87 3.14 10.87 13.46
C LEU A 87 3.20 9.37 13.78
N PRO A 88 2.89 8.98 15.04
CA PRO A 88 2.96 7.58 15.47
C PRO A 88 1.97 6.65 14.76
N SER A 89 0.91 7.18 14.15
CA SER A 89 -0.09 6.39 13.44
C SER A 89 -0.82 7.21 12.37
N GLU A 90 -1.50 6.52 11.46
CA GLU A 90 -2.40 7.13 10.47
C GLU A 90 -3.54 7.91 11.14
N SER A 91 -4.10 7.37 12.23
CA SER A 91 -5.13 8.03 13.04
C SER A 91 -4.63 9.35 13.63
N ASP A 92 -3.39 9.36 14.16
CA ASP A 92 -2.78 10.59 14.65
C ASP A 92 -2.53 11.60 13.53
N ALA A 93 -2.07 11.13 12.36
CA ALA A 93 -1.85 11.97 11.20
C ALA A 93 -3.14 12.65 10.73
N TRP A 94 -4.26 11.90 10.65
CA TRP A 94 -5.54 12.47 10.27
C TRP A 94 -6.11 13.42 11.33
N ARG A 95 -5.99 13.11 12.62
CA ARG A 95 -6.40 14.04 13.70
C ARG A 95 -5.64 15.35 13.64
N VAL A 96 -4.32 15.28 13.41
CA VAL A 96 -3.47 16.49 13.26
C VAL A 96 -3.84 17.23 11.98
N ALA A 97 -4.10 16.54 10.88
CA ALA A 97 -4.50 17.13 9.60
C ALA A 97 -5.82 17.91 9.72
N VAL A 98 -6.83 17.31 10.35
CA VAL A 98 -8.15 17.95 10.59
C VAL A 98 -8.00 19.25 11.40
N GLU A 99 -7.29 19.18 12.52
CA GLU A 99 -7.06 20.39 13.34
C GLU A 99 -6.22 21.44 12.61
N MET A 100 -5.20 21.02 11.85
CA MET A 100 -4.37 21.92 11.04
C MET A 100 -5.20 22.68 10.00
N VAL A 101 -6.09 22.00 9.28
CA VAL A 101 -7.01 22.60 8.30
C VAL A 101 -7.97 23.59 8.97
N ARG A 102 -8.58 23.20 10.08
CA ARG A 102 -9.49 24.07 10.82
C ARG A 102 -8.79 25.31 11.35
N ARG A 103 -7.58 25.16 11.88
CA ARG A 103 -6.77 26.27 12.36
C ARG A 103 -6.31 27.17 11.24
N TYR A 104 -5.89 26.60 10.10
CA TYR A 104 -5.54 27.39 8.91
C TYR A 104 -6.71 28.30 8.50
N HIS A 105 -7.90 27.76 8.36
CA HIS A 105 -9.07 28.57 7.99
C HIS A 105 -9.39 29.66 9.02
N ARG A 106 -9.21 29.39 10.31
CA ARG A 106 -9.36 30.38 11.38
C ARG A 106 -8.33 31.53 11.24
N LEU A 107 -7.07 31.17 10.95
CA LEU A 107 -5.98 32.16 10.79
C LEU A 107 -6.17 33.07 9.57
N VAL A 108 -6.82 32.58 8.52
CA VAL A 108 -7.12 33.37 7.31
C VAL A 108 -8.50 34.02 7.34
N GLY A 109 -9.12 34.14 8.51
CA GLY A 109 -10.39 34.84 8.71
C GLY A 109 -11.64 34.05 8.31
N ARG A 110 -11.52 32.72 8.12
CA ARG A 110 -12.62 31.84 7.69
C ARG A 110 -13.00 30.86 8.81
N ALA A 111 -13.19 31.33 10.05
CA ALA A 111 -13.36 30.49 11.24
C ALA A 111 -14.59 29.55 11.20
N LYS A 112 -15.57 29.81 10.35
CA LYS A 112 -16.75 28.93 10.15
C LYS A 112 -16.40 27.65 9.36
N ARG A 113 -15.30 27.63 8.61
CA ARG A 113 -14.86 26.49 7.81
C ARG A 113 -14.25 25.41 8.70
N ARG A 114 -15.05 24.38 8.98
CA ARG A 114 -14.70 23.27 9.86
C ARG A 114 -15.07 21.91 9.28
N ARG A 115 -16.01 21.89 8.32
CA ARG A 115 -16.60 20.67 7.77
C ARG A 115 -15.71 20.05 6.70
N PHE A 116 -15.54 18.73 6.78
CA PHE A 116 -14.87 17.92 5.76
C PHE A 116 -15.91 17.17 4.94
N ILE A 117 -15.73 17.19 3.63
CA ILE A 117 -16.43 16.31 2.70
C ILE A 117 -15.49 15.15 2.35
N VAL A 118 -15.86 13.94 2.76
CA VAL A 118 -15.12 12.72 2.46
C VAL A 118 -15.77 12.04 1.27
N CYS A 119 -15.00 11.95 0.19
CA CYS A 119 -15.44 11.32 -1.05
C CYS A 119 -15.29 9.80 -0.97
N VAL A 120 -16.41 9.08 -1.04
CA VAL A 120 -16.48 7.62 -0.93
C VAL A 120 -16.84 6.98 -2.27
N GLY A 121 -16.59 5.67 -2.42
CA GLY A 121 -16.94 4.91 -3.62
C GLY A 121 -18.43 4.61 -3.76
N PRO A 122 -18.88 4.23 -4.95
CA PRO A 122 -20.28 3.86 -5.19
C PRO A 122 -20.72 2.62 -4.40
N ALA A 123 -19.81 1.72 -4.05
CA ALA A 123 -20.07 0.53 -3.24
C ALA A 123 -20.06 0.79 -1.73
N ASP A 124 -19.57 1.96 -1.29
CA ASP A 124 -19.35 2.29 0.14
C ASP A 124 -20.62 2.86 0.79
N ALA A 125 -21.73 2.14 0.78
CA ALA A 125 -22.95 2.55 1.46
C ALA A 125 -22.77 2.68 3.00
N THR A 126 -21.73 2.07 3.56
CA THR A 126 -21.33 2.10 4.98
C THR A 126 -19.88 2.52 5.13
N ALA A 127 -19.45 3.51 4.34
CA ALA A 127 -18.07 3.93 4.26
C ALA A 127 -17.43 4.10 5.63
N SER A 128 -16.39 3.32 5.85
CA SER A 128 -15.50 3.53 6.97
C SER A 128 -14.69 4.79 6.70
N LEU A 129 -14.86 5.79 7.55
CA LEU A 129 -14.03 6.99 7.50
C LEU A 129 -12.55 6.61 7.74
N PRO A 130 -11.60 7.38 7.21
CA PRO A 130 -10.21 7.21 7.60
C PRO A 130 -10.06 7.21 9.13
N PRO A 131 -9.13 6.45 9.71
CA PRO A 131 -8.89 6.45 11.14
C PRO A 131 -8.61 7.88 11.63
N GLY A 132 -9.22 8.27 12.75
CA GLY A 132 -9.04 9.61 13.33
C GLY A 132 -10.18 10.60 13.05
N PHE A 133 -11.20 10.16 12.30
CA PHE A 133 -12.42 10.95 12.05
C PHE A 133 -13.61 10.50 12.92
N GLU A 134 -13.43 9.53 13.79
CA GLU A 134 -14.50 8.95 14.62
C GLU A 134 -15.10 10.01 15.56
N GLY A 135 -16.42 10.11 15.55
CA GLY A 135 -17.16 11.03 16.44
C GLY A 135 -17.06 12.51 16.09
N ASP A 136 -16.57 12.86 14.90
CA ASP A 136 -16.54 14.24 14.43
C ASP A 136 -17.82 14.58 13.66
N ASP A 137 -18.70 15.38 14.25
CA ASP A 137 -20.00 15.78 13.69
C ASP A 137 -19.87 16.70 12.44
N GLU A 138 -18.68 17.20 12.15
CA GLU A 138 -18.40 18.07 11.00
C GLU A 138 -17.87 17.27 9.79
N ILE A 139 -18.21 15.98 9.70
CA ILE A 139 -17.86 15.11 8.57
C ILE A 139 -19.11 14.79 7.76
N VAL A 140 -19.03 14.94 6.47
CA VAL A 140 -20.06 14.55 5.49
C VAL A 140 -19.44 13.60 4.48
N THR A 141 -20.08 12.47 4.23
CA THR A 141 -19.65 11.53 3.17
C THR A 141 -20.47 11.75 1.91
N LEU A 142 -19.79 11.83 0.76
CA LEU A 142 -20.42 11.96 -0.53
C LEU A 142 -19.82 10.96 -1.54
N ARG A 143 -20.64 10.51 -2.48
CA ARG A 143 -20.17 9.64 -3.55
C ARG A 143 -19.36 10.44 -4.58
N THR A 144 -18.25 9.87 -5.03
CA THR A 144 -17.36 10.53 -6.01
C THR A 144 -17.96 10.67 -7.41
N ASP A 145 -18.92 9.82 -7.77
CA ASP A 145 -19.60 9.84 -9.06
C ASP A 145 -20.69 10.95 -9.15
N ASP A 146 -21.09 11.52 -8.03
CA ASP A 146 -22.10 12.59 -7.96
C ASP A 146 -21.45 13.96 -7.73
N HIS A 147 -20.93 14.55 -8.81
CA HIS A 147 -20.34 15.90 -8.75
C HIS A 147 -21.38 17.00 -8.45
N ALA A 148 -22.64 16.81 -8.86
CA ALA A 148 -23.70 17.77 -8.57
C ALA A 148 -24.02 17.80 -7.07
N ALA A 149 -24.08 16.63 -6.42
CA ALA A 149 -24.22 16.55 -4.97
C ALA A 149 -23.04 17.21 -4.25
N LEU A 150 -21.80 17.02 -4.75
CA LEU A 150 -20.63 17.69 -4.18
C LEU A 150 -20.78 19.23 -4.24
N GLN A 151 -21.12 19.78 -5.40
CA GLN A 151 -21.30 21.23 -5.54
C GLN A 151 -22.46 21.78 -4.67
N ALA A 152 -23.54 21.01 -4.54
CA ALA A 152 -24.68 21.40 -3.70
C ALA A 152 -24.34 21.38 -2.19
N GLU A 153 -23.42 20.47 -1.77
CA GLU A 153 -23.02 20.34 -0.38
C GLU A 153 -21.95 21.35 0.06
N VAL A 154 -21.19 21.91 -0.91
CA VAL A 154 -20.17 22.94 -0.60
C VAL A 154 -20.83 24.22 -0.12
N ASP A 155 -20.54 24.64 1.13
CA ASP A 155 -21.06 25.87 1.74
C ASP A 155 -19.97 26.62 2.51
N VAL A 156 -20.39 27.66 3.25
CA VAL A 156 -19.50 28.51 4.06
C VAL A 156 -18.82 27.76 5.22
N ARG A 157 -19.29 26.58 5.57
CA ARG A 157 -18.71 25.71 6.62
C ARG A 157 -17.69 24.71 6.05
N THR A 158 -17.71 24.48 4.74
CA THR A 158 -16.82 23.50 4.11
C THR A 158 -15.38 23.97 4.17
N ALA A 159 -14.52 23.14 4.75
CA ALA A 159 -13.10 23.40 4.96
C ALA A 159 -12.22 22.64 3.95
N ALA A 160 -12.56 21.36 3.72
CA ALA A 160 -11.74 20.48 2.88
C ALA A 160 -12.58 19.42 2.18
N ILE A 161 -12.03 18.90 1.08
CA ILE A 161 -12.45 17.69 0.38
C ILE A 161 -11.36 16.65 0.59
N LEU A 162 -11.73 15.44 1.02
CA LEU A 162 -10.84 14.31 1.23
C LEU A 162 -11.20 13.16 0.32
N ILE A 163 -10.20 12.54 -0.31
CA ILE A 163 -10.37 11.37 -1.15
C ILE A 163 -9.14 10.45 -1.08
N ALA A 164 -9.35 9.14 -1.14
CA ALA A 164 -8.30 8.18 -1.43
C ALA A 164 -8.24 7.94 -2.95
N PRO A 165 -7.08 8.13 -3.60
CA PRO A 165 -6.93 7.85 -5.05
C PRO A 165 -7.14 6.40 -5.42
N VAL A 166 -6.86 5.46 -4.50
CA VAL A 166 -7.20 4.04 -4.62
C VAL A 166 -7.94 3.60 -3.36
N ARG A 167 -9.10 3.01 -3.53
CA ARG A 167 -9.96 2.55 -2.44
C ARG A 167 -10.05 1.03 -2.40
N THR A 168 -10.03 0.47 -1.19
CA THR A 168 -10.04 -0.99 -0.94
C THR A 168 -11.02 -1.41 0.15
N GLN A 169 -11.90 -0.52 0.60
CA GLN A 169 -12.75 -0.77 1.77
C GLN A 169 -13.98 -1.62 1.42
N ALA A 170 -14.68 -1.31 0.34
CA ALA A 170 -15.87 -2.04 -0.09
C ALA A 170 -15.72 -2.56 -1.54
N GLY A 171 -14.58 -3.12 -1.85
CA GLY A 171 -14.15 -3.52 -3.17
C GLY A 171 -12.80 -2.87 -3.51
N PHE A 172 -12.50 -2.80 -4.81
CA PHE A 172 -11.32 -2.11 -5.31
C PHE A 172 -11.72 -1.08 -6.35
N GLU A 173 -11.21 0.14 -6.21
CA GLU A 173 -11.50 1.21 -7.16
C GLU A 173 -10.30 2.14 -7.29
N VAL A 174 -9.87 2.37 -8.53
CA VAL A 174 -8.93 3.43 -8.89
C VAL A 174 -9.74 4.65 -9.33
N VAL A 175 -9.63 5.74 -8.58
CA VAL A 175 -10.34 6.98 -8.92
C VAL A 175 -9.76 7.58 -10.19
N SER A 176 -10.61 7.87 -11.17
CA SER A 176 -10.16 8.41 -12.44
C SER A 176 -9.54 9.81 -12.29
N GLY A 177 -8.54 10.12 -13.12
CA GLY A 177 -7.91 11.43 -13.14
C GLY A 177 -8.88 12.56 -13.40
N SER A 178 -9.95 12.33 -14.19
CA SER A 178 -11.00 13.32 -14.44
C SER A 178 -11.83 13.65 -13.20
N VAL A 179 -12.05 12.68 -12.30
CA VAL A 179 -12.71 12.92 -11.01
C VAL A 179 -11.79 13.74 -10.12
N LEU A 180 -10.52 13.34 -9.98
CA LEU A 180 -9.54 14.08 -9.15
C LEU A 180 -9.35 15.52 -9.65
N ALA A 181 -9.29 15.73 -10.97
CA ALA A 181 -9.20 17.08 -11.56
C ALA A 181 -10.40 17.95 -11.19
N ARG A 182 -11.62 17.41 -11.29
CA ARG A 182 -12.83 18.15 -10.88
C ARG A 182 -12.86 18.47 -9.38
N LEU A 183 -12.35 17.57 -8.52
CA LEU A 183 -12.22 17.86 -7.08
C LEU A 183 -11.21 18.99 -6.84
N ARG A 184 -10.11 19.02 -7.60
CA ARG A 184 -9.13 20.10 -7.53
C ARG A 184 -9.73 21.43 -7.98
N GLU A 185 -10.41 21.46 -9.12
CA GLU A 185 -11.12 22.63 -9.63
C GLU A 185 -12.13 23.17 -8.59
N THR A 186 -12.96 22.30 -8.02
CA THR A 186 -13.90 22.68 -6.96
C THR A 186 -13.18 23.22 -5.73
N ALA A 187 -12.10 22.58 -5.29
CA ALA A 187 -11.33 23.07 -4.16
C ALA A 187 -10.70 24.43 -4.41
N ASP A 188 -10.22 24.69 -5.62
CA ASP A 188 -9.64 25.97 -6.00
C ASP A 188 -10.71 27.06 -6.10
N GLU A 189 -11.84 26.78 -6.75
CA GLU A 189 -12.96 27.72 -6.90
C GLU A 189 -13.48 28.21 -5.56
N TYR A 190 -13.72 27.29 -4.62
CA TYR A 190 -14.27 27.62 -3.32
C TYR A 190 -13.20 27.92 -2.26
N GLY A 191 -11.92 27.77 -2.58
CA GLY A 191 -10.79 27.97 -1.67
C GLY A 191 -10.81 26.97 -0.50
N LEU A 192 -11.09 25.70 -0.82
CA LEU A 192 -11.02 24.56 0.09
C LEU A 192 -9.64 23.94 0.10
N ILE A 193 -9.40 23.04 1.04
CA ILE A 193 -8.21 22.18 1.04
C ILE A 193 -8.56 20.87 0.35
N LEU A 194 -7.77 20.44 -0.62
CA LEU A 194 -7.86 19.09 -1.19
C LEU A 194 -6.88 18.19 -0.44
N ALA A 195 -7.40 17.13 0.19
CA ALA A 195 -6.66 16.16 0.96
C ALA A 195 -6.70 14.78 0.30
N PHE A 196 -5.53 14.13 0.17
CA PHE A 196 -5.43 12.77 -0.34
C PHE A 196 -5.04 11.77 0.74
N ASP A 197 -5.74 10.64 0.77
CA ASP A 197 -5.37 9.49 1.57
C ASP A 197 -4.57 8.51 0.70
N GLU A 198 -3.25 8.56 0.84
CA GLU A 198 -2.33 7.63 0.18
C GLU A 198 -1.75 6.58 1.14
N THR A 199 -2.43 6.30 2.25
CA THR A 199 -1.98 5.30 3.23
C THR A 199 -1.88 3.89 2.64
N PHE A 200 -2.69 3.58 1.63
CA PHE A 200 -2.67 2.30 0.92
C PHE A 200 -1.86 2.33 -0.36
N CYS A 201 -1.95 3.40 -1.16
CA CYS A 201 -1.48 3.42 -2.55
C CYS A 201 -0.17 4.18 -2.78
N GLY A 202 0.36 4.87 -1.78
CA GLY A 202 1.61 5.61 -1.87
C GLY A 202 2.88 4.76 -1.82
N LEU A 203 4.02 5.43 -1.82
CA LEU A 203 5.37 4.86 -1.64
C LEU A 203 5.73 3.76 -2.65
N GLY A 204 5.44 4.02 -3.93
CA GLY A 204 5.86 3.15 -5.02
C GLY A 204 4.83 2.12 -5.47
N ARG A 205 3.83 1.80 -4.66
CA ARG A 205 2.87 0.73 -4.95
C ARG A 205 2.07 0.93 -6.23
N SER A 206 1.78 2.17 -6.58
CA SER A 206 1.10 2.51 -7.83
C SER A 206 2.00 2.40 -9.09
N GLY A 207 3.29 2.12 -8.94
CA GLY A 207 4.29 2.23 -10.01
C GLY A 207 4.91 3.64 -10.12
N MET A 208 4.34 4.63 -9.43
CA MET A 208 4.94 5.94 -9.15
C MET A 208 5.15 6.07 -7.66
N LEU A 209 6.01 6.99 -7.22
CA LEU A 209 6.28 7.13 -5.78
C LEU A 209 4.99 7.49 -5.02
N TRP A 210 4.20 8.39 -5.57
CA TRP A 210 2.88 8.77 -5.04
C TRP A 210 1.79 8.48 -6.07
N ALA A 211 0.65 7.97 -5.61
CA ALA A 211 -0.43 7.57 -6.52
C ALA A 211 -1.03 8.75 -7.29
N HIS A 212 -1.05 9.95 -6.71
CA HIS A 212 -1.56 11.14 -7.39
C HIS A 212 -0.71 11.59 -8.59
N GLU A 213 0.57 11.18 -8.68
CA GLU A 213 1.46 11.53 -9.80
C GLU A 213 0.94 10.99 -11.14
N TRP A 214 0.22 9.86 -11.15
CA TRP A 214 -0.42 9.30 -12.34
C TRP A 214 -1.43 10.25 -13.00
N THR A 215 -2.06 11.09 -12.21
CA THR A 215 -3.12 11.99 -12.69
C THR A 215 -2.63 13.42 -12.88
N GLY A 216 -1.46 13.76 -12.35
CA GLY A 216 -0.93 15.11 -12.31
C GLY A 216 -1.71 16.06 -11.39
N VAL A 217 -2.64 15.54 -10.58
CA VAL A 217 -3.43 16.35 -9.65
C VAL A 217 -2.73 16.42 -8.30
N THR A 218 -2.25 17.59 -7.92
CA THR A 218 -1.54 17.79 -6.66
C THR A 218 -2.51 18.19 -5.55
N PRO A 219 -2.52 17.49 -4.39
CA PRO A 219 -3.31 17.90 -3.22
C PRO A 219 -2.65 19.05 -2.44
N ASP A 220 -3.36 19.64 -1.50
CA ASP A 220 -2.80 20.58 -0.51
C ASP A 220 -2.25 19.85 0.72
N LEU A 221 -2.77 18.63 0.96
CA LEU A 221 -2.46 17.77 2.10
C LEU A 221 -2.53 16.31 1.67
N MET A 222 -1.59 15.50 2.14
CA MET A 222 -1.59 14.06 1.94
C MET A 222 -1.17 13.36 3.23
N VAL A 223 -1.85 12.27 3.55
CA VAL A 223 -1.41 11.32 4.58
C VAL A 223 -0.97 10.04 3.89
N ALA A 224 0.21 9.57 4.24
CA ALA A 224 0.78 8.32 3.74
C ALA A 224 1.34 7.47 4.88
N ARG A 225 1.25 6.15 4.75
CA ARG A 225 1.92 5.22 5.67
C ARG A 225 3.41 5.22 5.34
N HIS A 226 4.25 5.26 6.37
CA HIS A 226 5.71 5.42 6.22
C HIS A 226 6.51 4.36 6.97
N SER A 227 5.92 3.20 7.23
CA SER A 227 6.60 2.09 7.89
C SER A 227 6.38 0.78 7.13
N PRO A 228 7.39 -0.12 7.11
CA PRO A 228 7.18 -1.52 6.75
C PRO A 228 6.12 -2.19 7.65
N ALA A 229 5.51 -3.27 7.18
CA ALA A 229 4.41 -3.93 7.90
C ALA A 229 4.80 -4.49 9.27
N ASP A 230 6.06 -4.89 9.42
CA ASP A 230 6.67 -5.48 10.63
C ASP A 230 7.33 -4.46 11.56
N ALA A 231 7.40 -3.19 11.14
CA ALA A 231 7.96 -2.10 11.94
C ALA A 231 6.85 -1.38 12.75
N PRO A 232 7.23 -0.67 13.83
CA PRO A 232 6.30 0.19 14.52
C PRO A 232 5.63 1.18 13.56
N PRO A 233 4.34 1.50 13.75
CA PRO A 233 3.60 2.34 12.81
C PRO A 233 4.20 3.75 12.74
N LEU A 234 4.28 4.26 11.53
CA LEU A 234 4.71 5.62 11.22
C LEU A 234 3.84 6.15 10.07
N ALA A 235 3.33 7.36 10.21
CA ALA A 235 2.62 8.06 9.15
C ALA A 235 3.27 9.41 8.86
N ALA A 236 3.34 9.76 7.58
CA ALA A 236 3.77 11.08 7.13
C ALA A 236 2.54 11.91 6.74
N LEU A 237 2.42 13.09 7.34
CA LEU A 237 1.51 14.14 6.92
C LEU A 237 2.30 15.15 6.11
N VAL A 238 2.06 15.18 4.81
CA VAL A 238 2.73 16.04 3.83
C VAL A 238 1.81 17.19 3.48
N VAL A 239 2.27 18.44 3.58
CA VAL A 239 1.43 19.61 3.38
C VAL A 239 2.16 20.73 2.66
N THR A 240 1.41 21.58 1.96
CA THR A 240 1.93 22.82 1.39
C THR A 240 2.32 23.83 2.48
N GLN A 241 3.28 24.70 2.19
CA GLN A 241 3.72 25.78 3.10
C GLN A 241 2.54 26.65 3.57
N ARG A 242 1.58 26.88 2.70
CA ARG A 242 0.35 27.61 3.00
C ARG A 242 -0.40 26.97 4.16
N LEU A 243 -0.62 25.65 4.10
CA LEU A 243 -1.39 24.92 5.10
C LEU A 243 -0.60 24.69 6.40
N ALA A 244 0.72 24.54 6.31
CA ALA A 244 1.61 24.40 7.46
C ALA A 244 1.52 25.56 8.48
N ARG A 245 1.00 26.73 8.07
CA ARG A 245 0.68 27.85 9.00
C ARG A 245 -0.37 27.45 10.05
N GLY A 246 -1.19 26.46 9.76
CA GLY A 246 -2.15 25.89 10.71
C GLY A 246 -1.56 24.86 11.68
N ALA A 247 -0.28 24.48 11.53
CA ALA A 247 0.35 23.48 12.37
C ALA A 247 0.35 23.88 13.85
N LEU A 248 0.16 22.88 14.71
CA LEU A 248 0.32 23.02 16.15
C LEU A 248 1.78 22.69 16.50
N GLY A 249 2.38 23.50 17.36
CA GLY A 249 3.64 23.10 17.97
C GLY A 249 3.44 21.94 18.94
N GLY A 250 4.34 20.94 18.94
CA GLY A 250 4.33 19.86 19.93
C GLY A 250 3.48 18.65 19.55
N SER A 251 3.43 18.27 18.28
CA SER A 251 2.91 16.95 17.87
C SER A 251 3.64 15.83 18.62
N ALA A 252 2.93 14.74 18.96
CA ALA A 252 3.56 13.55 19.51
C ALA A 252 4.67 13.09 18.55
N LEU A 253 5.87 12.92 19.06
CA LEU A 253 6.99 12.40 18.26
C LEU A 253 6.78 10.91 18.03
N ALA A 254 7.03 10.46 16.81
CA ALA A 254 7.08 9.05 16.52
C ALA A 254 8.21 8.37 17.30
N GLU A 255 8.06 7.08 17.59
CA GLU A 255 9.07 6.30 18.30
C GLU A 255 10.35 6.15 17.46
N GLY A 256 11.49 6.03 18.13
CA GLY A 256 12.79 5.99 17.48
C GLY A 256 12.93 4.85 16.47
N ASP A 257 12.45 3.66 16.82
CA ASP A 257 12.50 2.48 15.94
C ASP A 257 11.61 2.67 14.69
N ALA A 258 10.46 3.33 14.83
CA ALA A 258 9.61 3.70 13.69
C ALA A 258 10.33 4.68 12.75
N LEU A 259 11.04 5.66 13.30
CA LEU A 259 11.82 6.62 12.52
C LEU A 259 12.97 5.94 11.77
N LEU A 260 13.69 5.01 12.42
CA LEU A 260 14.76 4.23 11.78
C LEU A 260 14.22 3.39 10.62
N ALA A 261 13.10 2.69 10.83
CA ALA A 261 12.43 1.92 9.79
C ALA A 261 11.98 2.82 8.62
N GLY A 262 11.46 4.02 8.92
CA GLY A 262 11.10 5.02 7.90
C GLY A 262 12.30 5.51 7.09
N HIS A 263 13.45 5.75 7.72
CA HIS A 263 14.69 6.09 7.02
C HIS A 263 15.11 4.99 6.07
N ALA A 264 15.16 3.75 6.57
CA ALA A 264 15.52 2.59 5.77
C ALA A 264 14.60 2.41 4.56
N LEU A 265 13.30 2.61 4.74
CA LEU A 265 12.31 2.55 3.66
C LEU A 265 12.59 3.62 2.59
N ILE A 266 12.78 4.88 2.98
CA ILE A 266 13.06 5.95 2.02
C ILE A 266 14.39 5.73 1.30
N ASP A 267 15.42 5.26 1.99
CA ASP A 267 16.72 4.96 1.37
C ASP A 267 16.58 3.84 0.33
N ALA A 268 15.80 2.79 0.62
CA ALA A 268 15.51 1.72 -0.32
C ALA A 268 14.74 2.23 -1.56
N LEU A 269 13.68 3.02 -1.36
CA LEU A 269 12.89 3.61 -2.45
C LEU A 269 13.71 4.58 -3.31
N SER A 270 14.71 5.23 -2.71
CA SER A 270 15.61 6.17 -3.40
C SER A 270 16.78 5.48 -4.11
N THR A 271 16.92 4.16 -4.00
CA THR A 271 17.98 3.41 -4.69
C THR A 271 17.80 3.53 -6.21
N PRO A 272 18.84 3.90 -6.97
CA PRO A 272 18.74 4.03 -8.42
C PRO A 272 18.17 2.75 -9.07
N GLY A 273 17.18 2.92 -9.96
CA GLY A 273 16.51 1.83 -10.67
C GLY A 273 15.48 1.06 -9.84
N PHE A 274 15.29 1.36 -8.55
CA PHE A 274 14.27 0.68 -7.75
C PHE A 274 12.86 0.94 -8.29
N GLN A 275 12.52 2.21 -8.50
CA GLN A 275 11.20 2.60 -9.02
C GLN A 275 10.95 2.02 -10.43
N GLU A 276 11.96 1.97 -11.28
CA GLU A 276 11.87 1.36 -12.61
C GLU A 276 11.60 -0.15 -12.50
N ARG A 277 12.25 -0.86 -11.57
CA ARG A 277 11.95 -2.29 -11.33
C ARG A 277 10.51 -2.49 -10.87
N VAL A 278 10.02 -1.68 -9.92
CA VAL A 278 8.62 -1.75 -9.46
C VAL A 278 7.66 -1.53 -10.63
N GLN A 279 7.92 -0.57 -11.50
CA GLN A 279 7.09 -0.29 -12.67
C GLN A 279 7.10 -1.46 -13.66
N ASN A 280 8.26 -2.05 -13.94
CA ASN A 280 8.36 -3.22 -14.81
C ASN A 280 7.62 -4.43 -14.22
N ARG A 281 7.71 -4.67 -12.89
CA ARG A 281 6.96 -5.73 -12.22
C ARG A 281 5.45 -5.47 -12.22
N SER A 282 5.05 -4.21 -12.14
CA SER A 282 3.64 -3.80 -12.23
C SER A 282 3.05 -4.15 -13.60
N TRP A 283 3.73 -3.81 -14.68
CA TRP A 283 3.31 -4.16 -16.04
C TRP A 283 3.29 -5.68 -16.26
N TYR A 284 4.30 -6.39 -15.76
CA TYR A 284 4.33 -7.85 -15.85
C TYR A 284 3.14 -8.49 -15.12
N LEU A 285 2.81 -8.03 -13.90
CA LEU A 285 1.67 -8.50 -13.14
C LEU A 285 0.35 -8.24 -13.88
N GLU A 286 0.17 -7.03 -14.43
CA GLU A 286 -1.00 -6.65 -15.22
C GLU A 286 -1.17 -7.54 -16.46
N ASP A 287 -0.09 -7.78 -17.20
CA ASP A 287 -0.10 -8.65 -18.39
C ASP A 287 -0.47 -10.09 -18.03
N GLN A 288 0.10 -10.67 -16.97
CA GLN A 288 -0.18 -12.03 -16.53
C GLN A 288 -1.63 -12.18 -16.05
N LEU A 289 -2.14 -11.20 -15.27
CA LEU A 289 -3.52 -11.22 -14.81
C LEU A 289 -4.51 -10.95 -15.93
N SER A 290 -4.17 -10.10 -16.91
CA SER A 290 -4.98 -9.91 -18.12
C SER A 290 -5.10 -11.20 -18.91
N ALA A 291 -4.00 -11.91 -19.14
CA ALA A 291 -3.99 -13.20 -19.79
C ALA A 291 -4.83 -14.25 -19.03
N LEU A 292 -4.71 -14.31 -17.70
CA LEU A 292 -5.52 -15.17 -16.84
C LEU A 292 -7.01 -14.81 -16.95
N PHE A 293 -7.38 -13.54 -16.84
CA PHE A 293 -8.74 -13.04 -16.96
C PHE A 293 -9.40 -13.47 -18.28
N TYR A 294 -8.66 -13.36 -19.40
CA TYR A 294 -9.15 -13.81 -20.71
C TYR A 294 -9.34 -15.33 -20.80
N ARG A 295 -8.48 -16.12 -20.15
CA ARG A 295 -8.62 -17.59 -20.12
C ARG A 295 -9.72 -18.06 -19.17
N ARG A 296 -10.06 -17.30 -18.12
CA ARG A 296 -10.97 -17.69 -17.03
C ARG A 296 -12.17 -16.74 -16.88
N ARG A 297 -12.75 -16.31 -17.98
CA ARG A 297 -13.93 -15.41 -17.99
C ARG A 297 -15.18 -15.97 -17.31
N ALA A 298 -15.26 -17.26 -17.08
CA ALA A 298 -16.33 -17.85 -16.28
C ALA A 298 -16.18 -17.57 -14.78
N ALA A 299 -14.93 -17.44 -14.29
CA ALA A 299 -14.64 -17.16 -12.88
C ALA A 299 -14.61 -15.65 -12.58
N PHE A 300 -14.14 -14.83 -13.52
CA PHE A 300 -13.89 -13.40 -13.29
C PHE A 300 -14.72 -12.52 -14.23
N THR A 301 -15.33 -11.48 -13.68
CA THR A 301 -16.21 -10.54 -14.41
C THR A 301 -15.50 -9.22 -14.75
N ALA A 302 -14.50 -8.81 -13.97
CA ALA A 302 -13.67 -7.64 -14.23
C ALA A 302 -12.24 -7.83 -13.72
N LEU A 303 -11.32 -7.07 -14.29
CA LEU A 303 -9.97 -6.85 -13.82
C LEU A 303 -9.73 -5.34 -13.77
N ASP A 304 -9.35 -4.85 -12.60
CA ASP A 304 -9.01 -3.45 -12.35
C ASP A 304 -7.66 -3.38 -11.65
N GLY A 305 -6.90 -2.30 -11.85
CA GLY A 305 -5.61 -2.18 -11.21
C GLY A 305 -4.91 -0.85 -11.40
N LEU A 306 -3.90 -0.62 -10.56
CA LEU A 306 -2.93 0.44 -10.69
C LEU A 306 -1.60 -0.03 -10.08
N GLY A 307 -0.58 -0.17 -10.91
CA GLY A 307 0.72 -0.64 -10.45
C GLY A 307 0.68 -2.08 -9.91
N LEU A 308 1.26 -2.28 -8.74
CA LEU A 308 1.21 -3.57 -8.02
C LEU A 308 -0.11 -3.81 -7.26
N MET A 309 -1.07 -2.91 -7.39
CA MET A 309 -2.40 -3.10 -6.82
C MET A 309 -3.34 -3.59 -7.93
N GLN A 310 -3.62 -4.89 -7.95
CA GLN A 310 -4.47 -5.51 -8.95
C GLN A 310 -5.65 -6.22 -8.28
N ALA A 311 -6.80 -6.28 -8.96
CA ALA A 311 -8.03 -6.81 -8.41
C ALA A 311 -8.84 -7.56 -9.46
N LEU A 312 -9.21 -8.79 -9.15
CA LEU A 312 -10.11 -9.63 -9.95
C LEU A 312 -11.48 -9.64 -9.31
N THR A 313 -12.53 -9.25 -10.05
CA THR A 313 -13.91 -9.30 -9.57
C THR A 313 -14.55 -10.63 -9.96
N LEU A 314 -15.14 -11.31 -8.98
CA LEU A 314 -15.91 -12.55 -9.16
C LEU A 314 -17.41 -12.26 -9.31
N ALA A 315 -18.16 -13.22 -9.81
CA ALA A 315 -19.63 -13.14 -9.85
C ALA A 315 -20.29 -13.24 -8.46
N GLY A 316 -19.57 -13.80 -7.47
CA GLY A 316 -20.00 -13.98 -6.09
C GLY A 316 -18.97 -13.49 -5.07
N ASP A 317 -19.11 -13.94 -3.82
CA ASP A 317 -18.17 -13.61 -2.75
C ASP A 317 -16.76 -14.15 -3.04
N ALA A 318 -15.72 -13.34 -2.84
CA ALA A 318 -14.33 -13.72 -3.06
C ALA A 318 -13.73 -14.54 -1.89
N GLU A 319 -14.36 -14.56 -0.72
CA GLU A 319 -13.82 -15.22 0.47
C GLU A 319 -13.58 -16.73 0.29
N PRO A 320 -14.49 -17.51 -0.37
CA PRO A 320 -14.23 -18.92 -0.64
C PRO A 320 -12.98 -19.16 -1.50
N MET A 321 -12.76 -18.32 -2.54
CA MET A 321 -11.56 -18.41 -3.38
C MET A 321 -10.32 -18.02 -2.61
N ARG A 322 -10.35 -16.93 -1.84
CA ARG A 322 -9.25 -16.52 -0.95
C ARG A 322 -8.82 -17.64 -0.01
N ALA A 323 -9.79 -18.33 0.60
CA ALA A 323 -9.50 -19.44 1.53
C ALA A 323 -8.82 -20.62 0.82
N LYS A 324 -9.24 -20.97 -0.42
CA LYS A 324 -8.61 -22.02 -1.22
C LYS A 324 -7.18 -21.63 -1.62
N LEU A 325 -6.97 -20.39 -2.09
CA LEU A 325 -5.65 -19.89 -2.43
C LEU A 325 -4.70 -19.91 -1.24
N ALA A 326 -5.18 -19.50 -0.06
CA ALA A 326 -4.40 -19.56 1.18
C ALA A 326 -3.99 -21.01 1.55
N ALA A 327 -4.86 -21.99 1.33
CA ALA A 327 -4.56 -23.41 1.53
C ALA A 327 -3.47 -23.91 0.56
N HIS A 328 -3.28 -23.27 -0.58
CA HIS A 328 -2.22 -23.54 -1.54
C HIS A 328 -1.00 -22.60 -1.39
N GLY A 329 -0.92 -21.84 -0.29
CA GLY A 329 0.24 -21.00 0.02
C GLY A 329 0.23 -19.62 -0.67
N LEU A 330 -0.89 -19.19 -1.29
CA LEU A 330 -1.05 -17.84 -1.85
C LEU A 330 -1.99 -17.03 -0.97
N LEU A 331 -1.44 -16.03 -0.28
CA LEU A 331 -2.22 -15.09 0.55
C LEU A 331 -2.73 -13.95 -0.33
N THR A 332 -4.04 -13.75 -0.36
CA THR A 332 -4.74 -12.71 -1.12
C THR A 332 -5.73 -11.98 -0.22
N ARG A 333 -6.35 -10.91 -0.69
CA ARG A 333 -7.33 -10.15 0.08
C ARG A 333 -8.72 -10.23 -0.55
N ALA A 334 -9.71 -10.69 0.22
CA ALA A 334 -11.11 -10.63 -0.20
C ALA A 334 -11.76 -9.32 0.26
N MET A 335 -12.51 -8.68 -0.65
CA MET A 335 -13.22 -7.42 -0.43
C MET A 335 -14.60 -7.53 -1.10
N GLY A 336 -15.54 -8.23 -0.45
CA GLY A 336 -16.81 -8.61 -1.05
C GLY A 336 -16.60 -9.55 -2.24
N SER A 337 -17.03 -9.17 -3.42
CA SER A 337 -16.83 -9.96 -4.65
C SER A 337 -15.43 -9.77 -5.28
N VAL A 338 -14.56 -8.97 -4.69
CA VAL A 338 -13.26 -8.63 -5.26
C VAL A 338 -12.14 -9.38 -4.57
N LEU A 339 -11.29 -10.05 -5.35
CA LEU A 339 -10.04 -10.67 -4.93
C LEU A 339 -8.90 -9.71 -5.23
N GLY A 340 -8.32 -9.10 -4.21
CA GLY A 340 -7.17 -8.21 -4.32
C GLY A 340 -5.85 -8.97 -4.30
N LEU A 341 -4.95 -8.56 -5.19
CA LEU A 341 -3.59 -9.07 -5.37
C LEU A 341 -2.63 -7.89 -5.21
N PHE A 342 -2.02 -7.78 -4.04
CA PHE A 342 -1.20 -6.64 -3.63
C PHE A 342 0.17 -7.12 -3.15
N PRO A 343 1.03 -7.60 -4.07
CA PRO A 343 2.36 -8.09 -3.71
C PRO A 343 3.25 -6.98 -3.13
N PRO A 344 4.33 -7.34 -2.44
CA PRO A 344 5.33 -6.39 -1.98
C PRO A 344 6.07 -5.75 -3.16
N LEU A 345 6.68 -4.57 -2.94
CA LEU A 345 7.47 -3.84 -3.96
C LEU A 345 8.68 -4.62 -4.48
N THR A 346 9.09 -5.64 -3.75
CA THR A 346 10.24 -6.52 -4.09
C THR A 346 9.82 -7.81 -4.78
N VAL A 347 8.55 -7.92 -5.21
CA VAL A 347 8.03 -9.10 -5.94
C VAL A 347 8.86 -9.36 -7.20
N GLU A 348 9.18 -10.63 -7.45
CA GLU A 348 9.87 -11.06 -8.66
C GLU A 348 8.89 -11.69 -9.67
N GLU A 349 9.30 -11.80 -10.94
CA GLU A 349 8.46 -12.41 -11.99
C GLU A 349 8.07 -13.85 -11.65
N SER A 350 9.00 -14.62 -11.08
CA SER A 350 8.74 -15.98 -10.61
C SER A 350 7.63 -16.08 -9.56
N ASP A 351 7.53 -15.08 -8.68
CA ASP A 351 6.48 -15.02 -7.65
C ASP A 351 5.12 -14.72 -8.30
N ILE A 352 5.12 -13.83 -9.30
CA ILE A 352 3.92 -13.49 -10.08
C ILE A 352 3.44 -14.72 -10.86
N ASP A 353 4.34 -15.44 -11.54
CA ASP A 353 4.02 -16.65 -12.28
C ASP A 353 3.46 -17.75 -11.38
N ALA A 354 4.05 -17.93 -10.20
CA ALA A 354 3.58 -18.89 -9.21
C ALA A 354 2.19 -18.51 -8.68
N ALA A 355 1.95 -17.22 -8.39
CA ALA A 355 0.64 -16.74 -7.94
C ALA A 355 -0.44 -16.95 -9.01
N VAL A 356 -0.16 -16.59 -10.27
CA VAL A 356 -1.10 -16.77 -11.39
C VAL A 356 -1.39 -18.25 -11.63
N SER A 357 -0.36 -19.11 -11.57
CA SER A 357 -0.54 -20.56 -11.71
C SER A 357 -1.39 -21.15 -10.58
N CYS A 358 -1.23 -20.67 -9.35
CA CYS A 358 -2.04 -21.07 -8.21
C CYS A 358 -3.52 -20.68 -8.41
N ILE A 359 -3.80 -19.45 -8.86
CA ILE A 359 -5.16 -18.99 -9.15
C ILE A 359 -5.78 -19.84 -10.27
N GLU A 360 -5.03 -20.10 -11.34
CA GLU A 360 -5.52 -20.90 -12.47
C GLU A 360 -5.85 -22.34 -12.05
N MET A 361 -5.05 -22.95 -11.20
CA MET A 361 -5.29 -24.28 -10.63
C MET A 361 -6.58 -24.31 -9.80
N VAL A 362 -6.78 -23.32 -8.91
CA VAL A 362 -7.99 -23.22 -8.07
C VAL A 362 -9.24 -23.05 -8.94
N CYS A 363 -9.20 -22.18 -9.96
CA CYS A 363 -10.30 -22.03 -10.92
C CYS A 363 -10.64 -23.35 -11.63
N ALA A 364 -9.62 -24.12 -12.06
CA ALA A 364 -9.83 -25.41 -12.73
C ALA A 364 -10.43 -26.50 -11.82
N GLN A 365 -10.27 -26.38 -10.49
CA GLN A 365 -10.91 -27.25 -9.52
C GLN A 365 -12.39 -26.93 -9.32
N GLU A 366 -12.81 -25.68 -9.50
CA GLU A 366 -14.20 -25.25 -9.37
C GLU A 366 -15.07 -25.57 -10.59
N GLU A 367 -14.43 -25.76 -11.75
CA GLU A 367 -15.12 -26.13 -13.00
C GLU A 367 -15.42 -27.63 -13.10
N ARG A 368 -14.95 -28.48 -12.16
CA ARG A 368 -15.16 -29.93 -12.13
C ARG A 368 -16.30 -30.32 -11.20
#